data_55be65082d3d83a9ea250d48df556ef5
#
_entry.id   55be65082d3d83a9ea250d48df556ef5
#
_cell.length_a   1.000
_cell.length_b   1.000
_cell.length_c   1.000
_cell.angle_alpha   90.00
_cell.angle_beta   90.00
_cell.angle_gamma   90.00
#
_symmetry.space_group_name_H-M   'P 1'
#
loop_
_entity.id
_entity.type
_entity.pdbx_description
1 polymer ?
#
loop_
_entity_poly.entity_id
_entity_poly.type
_entity_poly.pdbx_seq_one_letter_code
_entity_poly.pdbx_strand_id
1 'polypeptide(L)'
;MTLSVGDRAPEFSLPDQDKQVVSLTELRGTPVLLVFYPFAFSGICTGELCQLRDELSDYTDAGVKVLAISTDPVFSLKAFREKEGFDFPLLSDFWPHGATAQAYGAFNEKAGMALRGTFLIDAEGTIAFAEVNGVGDAREQSGWKDAVGALAA
;
A
#
# COMPACT_ATOMS: atom_id res chain seq x y z
N MET A 1 -17.10 -5.81 -0.66
CA MET A 1 -17.07 -5.70 0.80
C MET A 1 -16.11 -4.60 1.19
N THR A 2 -16.51 -3.71 2.05
CA THR A 2 -15.70 -2.55 2.45
C THR A 2 -15.09 -2.78 3.82
N LEU A 3 -13.79 -2.56 3.96
CA LEU A 3 -13.11 -2.64 5.24
C LEU A 3 -13.24 -1.32 6.00
N SER A 4 -13.36 -1.42 7.31
CA SER A 4 -13.52 -0.26 8.20
C SER A 4 -12.49 -0.31 9.32
N VAL A 5 -12.27 0.83 9.96
CA VAL A 5 -11.47 0.91 11.17
C VAL A 5 -12.04 -0.07 12.21
N GLY A 6 -11.16 -0.84 12.82
CA GLY A 6 -11.54 -1.88 13.78
C GLY A 6 -11.63 -3.27 13.18
N ASP A 7 -11.72 -3.39 11.85
CA ASP A 7 -11.72 -4.69 11.19
C ASP A 7 -10.31 -5.29 11.22
N ARG A 8 -10.26 -6.62 11.19
CA ARG A 8 -9.00 -7.32 11.04
C ARG A 8 -8.50 -7.17 9.60
N ALA A 9 -7.26 -6.80 9.44
CA ALA A 9 -6.67 -6.66 8.11
C ALA A 9 -6.55 -8.03 7.44
N PRO A 10 -7.03 -8.18 6.19
CA PRO A 10 -6.85 -9.43 5.45
C PRO A 10 -5.38 -9.80 5.28
N GLU A 11 -5.08 -11.08 5.50
CA GLU A 11 -3.73 -11.60 5.33
C GLU A 11 -3.32 -11.60 3.87
N PHE A 12 -2.05 -11.36 3.59
CA PHE A 12 -1.48 -11.48 2.24
C PHE A 12 -0.05 -11.99 2.30
N SER A 13 0.40 -12.53 1.17
CA SER A 13 1.76 -12.98 0.98
C SER A 13 2.13 -12.70 -0.46
N LEU A 14 2.91 -11.66 -0.71
CA LEU A 14 3.19 -11.15 -2.05
C LEU A 14 4.70 -10.97 -2.27
N PRO A 15 5.19 -11.21 -3.51
CA PRO A 15 6.59 -10.93 -3.81
C PRO A 15 6.81 -9.42 -3.97
N ASP A 16 7.96 -8.96 -3.52
CA ASP A 16 8.40 -7.59 -3.76
C ASP A 16 9.14 -7.49 -5.12
N GLN A 17 9.73 -6.33 -5.42
CA GLN A 17 10.47 -6.08 -6.66
C GLN A 17 11.69 -7.00 -6.84
N ASP A 18 12.19 -7.60 -5.77
CA ASP A 18 13.32 -8.53 -5.79
C ASP A 18 12.87 -9.99 -5.61
N LYS A 19 11.57 -10.25 -5.76
CA LYS A 19 10.95 -11.57 -5.61
C LYS A 19 11.04 -12.14 -4.19
N GLN A 20 11.31 -11.29 -3.20
CA GLN A 20 11.27 -11.69 -1.79
C GLN A 20 9.83 -11.61 -1.31
N VAL A 21 9.32 -12.68 -0.71
CA VAL A 21 7.94 -12.73 -0.25
C VAL A 21 7.77 -11.92 1.02
N VAL A 22 6.78 -11.03 1.03
CA VAL A 22 6.40 -10.22 2.18
C VAL A 22 5.01 -10.67 2.62
N SER A 23 4.89 -11.11 3.88
CA SER A 23 3.63 -11.56 4.47
C SER A 23 3.23 -10.64 5.60
N LEU A 24 1.94 -10.30 5.67
CA LEU A 24 1.45 -9.42 6.74
C LEU A 24 1.68 -10.04 8.12
N THR A 25 1.50 -11.35 8.26
CA THR A 25 1.73 -12.06 9.53
C THR A 25 3.16 -11.85 10.06
N GLU A 26 4.15 -11.83 9.17
CA GLU A 26 5.54 -11.63 9.55
C GLU A 26 5.82 -10.22 10.05
N LEU A 27 4.94 -9.26 9.76
CA LEU A 27 5.08 -7.88 10.17
C LEU A 27 4.37 -7.56 11.49
N ARG A 28 3.77 -8.58 12.15
CA ARG A 28 3.14 -8.38 13.46
C ARG A 28 4.11 -7.76 14.44
N GLY A 29 3.63 -6.81 15.24
CA GLY A 29 4.46 -6.02 16.13
C GLY A 29 4.91 -4.70 15.53
N THR A 30 4.70 -4.48 14.24
CA THR A 30 5.04 -3.24 13.55
C THR A 30 3.81 -2.73 12.80
N PRO A 31 3.41 -1.46 12.99
CA PRO A 31 2.34 -0.87 12.16
C PRO A 31 2.76 -0.81 10.69
N VAL A 32 1.80 -1.01 9.80
CA VAL A 32 2.05 -1.04 8.35
C VAL A 32 1.09 -0.09 7.63
N LEU A 33 1.62 0.75 6.77
CA LEU A 33 0.83 1.57 5.86
C LEU A 33 0.83 0.89 4.49
N LEU A 34 -0.35 0.40 4.07
CA LEU A 34 -0.54 -0.19 2.74
C LEU A 34 -1.08 0.86 1.79
N VAL A 35 -0.42 1.04 0.66
CA VAL A 35 -0.81 1.99 -0.37
C VAL A 35 -1.04 1.24 -1.67
N PHE A 36 -2.30 1.00 -2.02
CA PHE A 36 -2.66 0.43 -3.31
C PHE A 36 -2.67 1.51 -4.37
N TYR A 37 -2.15 1.22 -5.55
CA TYR A 37 -2.16 2.15 -6.67
C TYR A 37 -2.44 1.40 -7.98
N PRO A 38 -3.06 2.08 -8.99
CA PRO A 38 -3.46 1.41 -10.21
C PRO A 38 -2.32 0.85 -11.04
N PHE A 39 -1.36 1.68 -11.44
CA PHE A 39 -0.28 1.26 -12.33
C PHE A 39 1.04 1.97 -12.03
N ALA A 40 2.13 1.22 -12.05
CA ALA A 40 3.47 1.78 -12.11
C ALA A 40 3.59 2.68 -13.35
N PHE A 41 4.39 3.73 -13.23
CA PHE A 41 4.68 4.71 -14.29
C PHE A 41 3.53 5.64 -14.68
N SER A 42 2.31 5.50 -14.15
CA SER A 42 1.24 6.45 -14.43
C SER A 42 1.48 7.77 -13.68
N GLY A 43 1.00 8.90 -14.24
CA GLY A 43 1.32 10.24 -13.72
C GLY A 43 0.88 10.46 -12.27
N ILE A 44 -0.39 10.18 -11.94
CA ILE A 44 -0.91 10.38 -10.57
C ILE A 44 -0.24 9.42 -9.61
N CYS A 45 -0.09 8.16 -9.99
CA CYS A 45 0.55 7.15 -9.14
C CYS A 45 2.00 7.53 -8.83
N THR A 46 2.76 7.94 -9.84
CA THR A 46 4.15 8.36 -9.67
C THR A 46 4.23 9.55 -8.71
N GLY A 47 3.36 10.56 -8.88
CA GLY A 47 3.35 11.72 -8.00
C GLY A 47 3.07 11.38 -6.55
N GLU A 48 2.07 10.51 -6.28
CA GLU A 48 1.74 10.08 -4.92
C GLU A 48 2.88 9.30 -4.26
N LEU A 49 3.47 8.36 -5.01
CA LEU A 49 4.56 7.55 -4.47
C LEU A 49 5.85 8.37 -4.28
N CYS A 50 6.09 9.36 -5.14
CA CYS A 50 7.21 10.29 -4.96
C CYS A 50 7.03 11.13 -3.70
N GLN A 51 5.81 11.55 -3.37
CA GLN A 51 5.54 12.23 -2.11
C GLN A 51 5.82 11.33 -0.91
N LEU A 52 5.40 10.04 -0.98
CA LEU A 52 5.74 9.07 0.06
C LEU A 52 7.25 8.86 0.18
N ARG A 53 7.95 8.80 -0.94
CA ARG A 53 9.41 8.69 -0.96
C ARG A 53 10.07 9.87 -0.23
N ASP A 54 9.65 11.08 -0.56
CA ASP A 54 10.25 12.30 -0.02
C ASP A 54 9.94 12.48 1.47
N GLU A 55 8.82 11.93 1.93
CA GLU A 55 8.36 12.02 3.31
C GLU A 55 8.50 10.70 4.08
N LEU A 56 9.25 9.75 3.55
CA LEU A 56 9.34 8.40 4.14
C LEU A 56 9.81 8.42 5.60
N SER A 57 10.72 9.32 5.94
CA SER A 57 11.22 9.43 7.32
C SER A 57 10.11 9.76 8.32
N ASP A 58 9.06 10.47 7.91
CA ASP A 58 7.92 10.76 8.78
C ASP A 58 7.23 9.47 9.25
N TYR A 59 7.22 8.44 8.39
CA TYR A 59 6.62 7.15 8.72
C TYR A 59 7.60 6.23 9.43
N THR A 60 8.82 6.11 8.94
CA THR A 60 9.82 5.22 9.55
C THR A 60 10.23 5.70 10.94
N ASP A 61 10.32 7.01 11.16
CA ASP A 61 10.63 7.56 12.49
C ASP A 61 9.48 7.31 13.48
N ALA A 62 8.25 7.17 12.98
CA ALA A 62 7.09 6.77 13.80
C ALA A 62 6.98 5.25 13.98
N GLY A 63 7.93 4.48 13.43
CA GLY A 63 7.92 3.01 13.52
C GLY A 63 6.97 2.33 12.55
N VAL A 64 6.49 3.03 11.51
CA VAL A 64 5.55 2.49 10.53
C VAL A 64 6.28 2.03 9.27
N LYS A 65 5.99 0.81 8.83
CA LYS A 65 6.52 0.29 7.57
C LYS A 65 5.57 0.62 6.42
N VAL A 66 6.11 1.21 5.36
CA VAL A 66 5.33 1.56 4.16
C VAL A 66 5.49 0.46 3.10
N LEU A 67 4.36 -0.03 2.58
CA LEU A 67 4.31 -1.00 1.49
C LEU A 67 3.37 -0.49 0.40
N ALA A 68 3.83 -0.45 -0.83
CA ALA A 68 2.99 -0.07 -1.98
C ALA A 68 2.64 -1.31 -2.79
N ILE A 69 1.40 -1.44 -3.22
CA ILE A 69 0.89 -2.65 -3.88
C ILE A 69 0.17 -2.28 -5.18
N SER A 70 0.52 -2.95 -6.27
CA SER A 70 -0.21 -2.85 -7.54
C SER A 70 -0.32 -4.24 -8.17
N THR A 71 -1.08 -4.33 -9.28
CA THR A 71 -1.19 -5.58 -10.03
C THR A 71 -0.07 -5.75 -11.07
N ASP A 72 0.91 -4.86 -11.07
CA ASP A 72 2.04 -4.96 -12.01
C ASP A 72 2.96 -6.15 -11.68
N PRO A 73 3.62 -6.73 -12.70
CA PRO A 73 4.59 -7.81 -12.44
C PRO A 73 5.86 -7.29 -11.77
N VAL A 74 6.58 -8.19 -11.10
CA VAL A 74 7.77 -7.82 -10.31
C VAL A 74 8.84 -7.10 -11.15
N PHE A 75 9.00 -7.46 -12.40
CA PHE A 75 10.00 -6.83 -13.28
C PHE A 75 9.68 -5.35 -13.52
N SER A 76 8.41 -5.03 -13.75
CA SER A 76 7.96 -3.64 -13.91
C SER A 76 8.15 -2.86 -12.61
N LEU A 77 7.86 -3.47 -11.47
CA LEU A 77 8.02 -2.85 -10.17
C LEU A 77 9.48 -2.55 -9.86
N LYS A 78 10.37 -3.46 -10.22
CA LYS A 78 11.81 -3.22 -10.03
C LYS A 78 12.29 -2.02 -10.84
N ALA A 79 11.90 -1.94 -12.11
CA ALA A 79 12.25 -0.82 -12.97
C ALA A 79 11.70 0.51 -12.44
N PHE A 80 10.44 0.49 -11.97
CA PHE A 80 9.79 1.68 -11.42
C PHE A 80 10.48 2.15 -10.14
N ARG A 81 10.80 1.23 -9.24
CA ARG A 81 11.47 1.53 -7.98
C ARG A 81 12.85 2.14 -8.22
N GLU A 82 13.62 1.57 -9.13
CA GLU A 82 14.96 2.06 -9.47
C GLU A 82 14.90 3.45 -10.12
N LYS A 83 13.96 3.65 -11.04
CA LYS A 83 13.82 4.93 -11.74
C LYS A 83 13.48 6.07 -10.78
N GLU A 84 12.56 5.84 -9.85
CA GLU A 84 12.06 6.88 -8.95
C GLU A 84 12.81 6.93 -7.61
N GLY A 85 13.67 5.96 -7.33
CA GLY A 85 14.45 5.93 -6.09
C GLY A 85 13.61 5.68 -4.84
N PHE A 86 12.59 4.83 -4.94
CA PHE A 86 11.79 4.47 -3.78
C PHE A 86 12.57 3.57 -2.83
N ASP A 87 12.55 3.86 -1.51
CA ASP A 87 13.17 3.04 -0.49
C ASP A 87 12.19 2.09 0.21
N PHE A 88 10.92 2.16 -0.14
CA PHE A 88 9.93 1.21 0.37
C PHE A 88 9.69 0.09 -0.65
N PRO A 89 9.27 -1.11 -0.18
CA PRO A 89 9.00 -2.22 -1.09
C PRO A 89 7.78 -1.97 -1.97
N LEU A 90 7.86 -2.44 -3.23
CA LEU A 90 6.73 -2.48 -4.15
C LEU A 90 6.31 -3.94 -4.30
N LEU A 91 5.09 -4.26 -3.84
CA LEU A 91 4.57 -5.62 -3.84
C LEU A 91 3.72 -5.88 -5.08
N SER A 92 3.83 -7.07 -5.63
CA SER A 92 3.13 -7.47 -6.85
C SER A 92 1.92 -8.32 -6.53
N ASP A 93 0.73 -7.79 -6.80
CA ASP A 93 -0.55 -8.51 -6.70
C ASP A 93 -0.95 -9.02 -8.09
N PHE A 94 0.04 -9.47 -8.86
CA PHE A 94 -0.14 -9.86 -10.25
C PHE A 94 -0.92 -11.17 -10.38
N TRP A 95 -0.64 -12.16 -9.51
CA TRP A 95 -1.30 -13.46 -9.62
C TRP A 95 -1.51 -14.12 -8.24
N PRO A 96 -2.70 -14.63 -7.90
CA PRO A 96 -3.96 -14.46 -8.67
C PRO A 96 -4.28 -12.97 -8.83
N HIS A 97 -4.62 -12.58 -10.05
CA HIS A 97 -4.64 -11.16 -10.44
C HIS A 97 -5.57 -10.32 -9.56
N GLY A 98 -4.99 -9.40 -8.79
CA GLY A 98 -5.75 -8.50 -7.94
C GLY A 98 -6.36 -9.15 -6.71
N ALA A 99 -5.95 -10.37 -6.33
CA ALA A 99 -6.57 -11.08 -5.21
C ALA A 99 -6.46 -10.31 -3.89
N THR A 100 -5.31 -9.70 -3.61
CA THR A 100 -5.13 -8.91 -2.39
C THR A 100 -5.93 -7.62 -2.44
N ALA A 101 -5.91 -6.92 -3.58
CA ALA A 101 -6.72 -5.72 -3.78
C ALA A 101 -8.21 -6.02 -3.58
N GLN A 102 -8.69 -7.16 -4.08
CA GLN A 102 -10.08 -7.59 -3.88
C GLN A 102 -10.39 -7.81 -2.41
N ALA A 103 -9.50 -8.47 -1.68
CA ALA A 103 -9.67 -8.73 -0.25
C ALA A 103 -9.78 -7.44 0.55
N TYR A 104 -9.09 -6.38 0.10
CA TYR A 104 -9.14 -5.07 0.76
C TYR A 104 -10.24 -4.17 0.21
N GLY A 105 -11.04 -4.63 -0.74
CA GLY A 105 -12.10 -3.81 -1.34
C GLY A 105 -11.56 -2.68 -2.22
N ALA A 106 -10.34 -2.83 -2.75
CA ALA A 106 -9.63 -1.82 -3.51
C ALA A 106 -9.28 -2.29 -4.93
N PHE A 107 -10.20 -3.04 -5.56
CA PHE A 107 -9.98 -3.56 -6.91
C PHE A 107 -11.07 -3.13 -7.89
N ASN A 108 -10.65 -2.68 -9.06
CA ASN A 108 -11.55 -2.34 -10.16
C ASN A 108 -11.73 -3.59 -11.04
N GLU A 109 -12.84 -4.30 -10.86
CA GLU A 109 -13.11 -5.56 -11.57
C GLU A 109 -13.32 -5.37 -13.08
N LYS A 110 -13.75 -4.19 -13.49
CA LYS A 110 -14.01 -3.91 -14.91
C LYS A 110 -12.74 -3.66 -15.69
N ALA A 111 -11.77 -3.02 -15.06
CA ALA A 111 -10.53 -2.61 -15.72
C ALA A 111 -9.32 -3.43 -15.30
N GLY A 112 -9.43 -4.22 -14.24
CA GLY A 112 -8.38 -5.17 -13.85
C GLY A 112 -7.19 -4.56 -13.14
N MET A 113 -7.38 -3.43 -12.43
CA MET A 113 -6.31 -2.83 -11.64
C MET A 113 -6.80 -2.48 -10.23
N ALA A 114 -5.86 -2.18 -9.35
CA ALA A 114 -6.19 -1.69 -8.02
C ALA A 114 -6.78 -0.28 -8.09
N LEU A 115 -7.66 0.03 -7.15
CA LEU A 115 -8.08 1.39 -6.87
C LEU A 115 -7.04 2.05 -5.95
N ARG A 116 -7.21 3.35 -5.67
CA ARG A 116 -6.31 4.08 -4.74
C ARG A 116 -6.74 3.84 -3.31
N GLY A 117 -6.40 2.67 -2.79
CA GLY A 117 -6.72 2.28 -1.42
C GLY A 117 -5.56 2.58 -0.49
N THR A 118 -5.88 3.08 0.71
CA THR A 118 -4.89 3.34 1.75
C THR A 118 -5.40 2.76 3.06
N PHE A 119 -4.57 1.91 3.68
CA PHE A 119 -4.94 1.21 4.92
C PHE A 119 -3.77 1.28 5.89
N LEU A 120 -4.04 1.84 7.08
CA LEU A 120 -3.06 1.78 8.17
C LEU A 120 -3.45 0.61 9.07
N ILE A 121 -2.52 -0.31 9.28
CA ILE A 121 -2.71 -1.51 10.08
C ILE A 121 -1.84 -1.37 11.32
N ASP A 122 -2.44 -1.53 12.50
CA ASP A 122 -1.68 -1.43 13.75
C ASP A 122 -0.82 -2.68 13.99
N ALA A 123 -0.04 -2.66 15.06
CA ALA A 123 0.89 -3.75 15.39
C ALA A 123 0.18 -5.09 15.63
N GLU A 124 -1.11 -5.08 16.01
CA GLU A 124 -1.90 -6.27 16.27
C GLU A 124 -2.62 -6.80 15.02
N GLY A 125 -2.53 -6.10 13.89
CA GLY A 125 -3.16 -6.50 12.65
C GLY A 125 -4.58 -5.97 12.46
N THR A 126 -4.95 -4.93 13.19
CA THR A 126 -6.28 -4.29 13.11
C THR A 126 -6.16 -3.01 12.27
N ILE A 127 -7.18 -2.74 11.46
CA ILE A 127 -7.20 -1.53 10.62
C ILE A 127 -7.46 -0.30 11.49
N ALA A 128 -6.53 0.66 11.44
CA ALA A 128 -6.61 1.92 12.16
C ALA A 128 -7.01 3.09 11.24
N PHE A 129 -6.88 2.94 9.92
CA PHE A 129 -7.33 3.92 8.93
C PHE A 129 -7.65 3.18 7.63
N ALA A 130 -8.72 3.57 6.95
CA ALA A 130 -9.12 2.97 5.69
C ALA A 130 -9.76 4.01 4.79
N GLU A 131 -9.26 4.14 3.55
CA GLU A 131 -9.83 5.03 2.55
C GLU A 131 -9.61 4.43 1.17
N VAL A 132 -10.64 4.44 0.32
CA VAL A 132 -10.53 3.97 -1.07
C VAL A 132 -11.05 5.05 -1.99
N ASN A 133 -10.16 5.58 -2.85
CA ASN A 133 -10.50 6.57 -3.86
C ASN A 133 -10.52 5.93 -5.24
N GLY A 134 -11.25 6.55 -6.19
CA GLY A 134 -11.29 6.12 -7.58
C GLY A 134 -9.94 6.31 -8.26
N VAL A 135 -9.77 5.65 -9.42
CA VAL A 135 -8.51 5.61 -10.16
C VAL A 135 -7.99 7.01 -10.53
N GLY A 136 -8.92 7.92 -10.88
CA GLY A 136 -8.56 9.28 -11.27
C GLY A 136 -8.45 10.28 -10.13
N ASP A 137 -8.72 9.86 -8.90
CA ASP A 137 -8.80 10.74 -7.74
C ASP A 137 -7.55 10.61 -6.87
N ALA A 138 -6.65 11.59 -6.94
CA ALA A 138 -5.48 11.63 -6.06
C ALA A 138 -5.93 11.68 -4.60
N ARG A 139 -5.18 10.98 -3.74
CA ARG A 139 -5.54 10.88 -2.32
C ARG A 139 -4.98 12.04 -1.51
N GLU A 140 -5.71 12.40 -0.45
CA GLU A 140 -5.26 13.38 0.55
C GLU A 140 -4.42 12.67 1.62
N GLN A 141 -3.13 12.97 1.65
CA GLN A 141 -2.22 12.26 2.56
C GLN A 141 -2.33 12.71 4.02
N SER A 142 -2.96 13.86 4.29
CA SER A 142 -3.14 14.35 5.65
C SER A 142 -3.92 13.39 6.55
N GLY A 143 -4.92 12.70 6.01
CA GLY A 143 -5.78 11.79 6.79
C GLY A 143 -4.99 10.65 7.42
N TRP A 144 -4.19 9.95 6.63
CA TRP A 144 -3.41 8.84 7.19
C TRP A 144 -2.19 9.31 7.98
N LYS A 145 -1.66 10.50 7.68
CA LYS A 145 -0.59 11.08 8.50
C LYS A 145 -1.07 11.35 9.92
N ASP A 146 -2.30 11.87 10.07
CA ASP A 146 -2.91 12.06 11.38
C ASP A 146 -3.11 10.73 12.10
N ALA A 147 -3.55 9.70 11.38
CA ALA A 147 -3.72 8.36 11.95
C ALA A 147 -2.37 7.75 12.38
N VAL A 148 -1.32 7.94 11.59
CA VAL A 148 0.05 7.51 11.95
C VAL A 148 0.51 8.21 13.23
N GLY A 149 0.29 9.50 13.33
CA GLY A 149 0.61 10.27 14.54
C GLY A 149 -0.13 9.75 15.77
N ALA A 150 -1.40 9.37 15.62
CA ALA A 150 -2.19 8.83 16.71
C ALA A 150 -1.67 7.47 17.20
N LEU A 151 -1.16 6.62 16.29
CA LEU A 151 -0.55 5.34 16.68
C LEU A 151 0.78 5.52 17.41
N ALA A 152 1.53 6.55 17.07
CA ALA A 152 2.85 6.83 17.67
C ALA A 152 2.75 7.50 19.04
N ALA A 153 1.57 8.01 19.38
CA ALA A 153 1.34 8.74 20.64
C ALA A 153 1.23 7.79 21.85
#